data_d228c591d247e5a8800524f93c64839b
#
_entry.id   d228c591d247e5a8800524f93c64839b
#
_cell.length_a   1.000
_cell.length_b   1.000
_cell.length_c   1.000
_cell.angle_alpha   90.00
_cell.angle_beta   90.00
_cell.angle_gamma   90.00
#
_symmetry.space_group_name_H-M   'P 1'
#
loop_
_entity.id
_entity.type
_entity.pdbx_description
1 polymer ?
#
loop_
_entity_poly.entity_id
_entity_poly.type
_entity_poly.pdbx_seq_one_letter_code
_entity_poly.pdbx_strand_id
1 'polypeptide(L)'
;MTRHEVREQAFILIFESLFRDDTPDEIIEVAKENEEFLINDDVISMFKGTIEKISEIKEKISKYSEKRQYERIPKVNIAILSLAIYEAMYTEMPINAAISEAVIIAKDYTYDSDVSFVNGILGAFSRDPENNK
;
A
#
# COMPACT_ATOMS: atom_id res chain seq x y z
N MET A 1 -2.42 -18.52 6.87
CA MET A 1 -2.82 -17.11 6.57
C MET A 1 -3.12 -17.00 5.09
N THR A 2 -4.27 -16.41 4.73
CA THR A 2 -4.62 -16.18 3.32
C THR A 2 -3.79 -15.05 2.73
N ARG A 3 -3.73 -14.96 1.40
CA ARG A 3 -3.03 -13.86 0.74
C ARG A 3 -3.67 -12.51 1.08
N HIS A 4 -4.99 -12.47 1.23
CA HIS A 4 -5.68 -11.26 1.67
C HIS A 4 -5.25 -10.85 3.08
N GLU A 5 -5.14 -11.80 4.00
CA GLU A 5 -4.69 -11.51 5.36
C GLU A 5 -3.23 -11.01 5.37
N VAL A 6 -2.37 -11.57 4.51
CA VAL A 6 -1.00 -11.10 4.38
C VAL A 6 -0.97 -9.63 3.93
N ARG A 7 -1.77 -9.29 2.92
CA ARG A 7 -1.85 -7.91 2.43
C ARG A 7 -2.39 -6.96 3.48
N GLU A 8 -3.41 -7.38 4.21
CA GLU A 8 -4.00 -6.57 5.27
C GLU A 8 -2.98 -6.28 6.36
N GLN A 9 -2.24 -7.28 6.79
CA GLN A 9 -1.20 -7.10 7.81
C GLN A 9 -0.08 -6.19 7.29
N ALA A 10 0.36 -6.38 6.05
CA ALA A 10 1.38 -5.53 5.45
C ALA A 10 0.90 -4.08 5.34
N PHE A 11 -0.35 -3.88 4.94
CA PHE A 11 -0.97 -2.55 4.88
C PHE A 11 -0.92 -1.86 6.25
N ILE A 12 -1.28 -2.57 7.31
CA ILE A 12 -1.27 -2.01 8.67
C ILE A 12 0.14 -1.56 9.05
N LEU A 13 1.16 -2.36 8.75
CA LEU A 13 2.54 -2.00 9.05
C LEU A 13 3.00 -0.78 8.23
N ILE A 14 2.63 -0.72 6.96
CA ILE A 14 2.95 0.42 6.11
C ILE A 14 2.28 1.68 6.67
N PHE A 15 1.01 1.60 7.01
CA PHE A 15 0.26 2.71 7.58
C PHE A 15 0.93 3.22 8.85
N GLU A 16 1.29 2.31 9.75
CA GLU A 16 1.97 2.68 10.99
C GLU A 16 3.31 3.37 10.72
N SER A 17 4.07 2.89 9.74
CA SER A 17 5.38 3.46 9.39
C SER A 17 5.29 4.92 8.94
N LEU A 18 4.15 5.34 8.42
CA LEU A 18 3.97 6.71 7.93
C LEU A 18 3.87 7.73 9.07
N PHE A 19 3.68 7.28 10.30
CA PHE A 19 3.60 8.14 11.49
C PHE A 19 4.84 8.08 12.37
N ARG A 20 5.83 7.27 12.00
CA ARG A 20 6.99 6.98 12.86
C ARG A 20 8.30 7.15 12.09
N ASP A 21 9.34 7.53 12.82
CA ASP A 21 10.71 7.61 12.27
C ASP A 21 11.49 6.32 12.51
N ASP A 22 10.85 5.30 13.07
CA ASP A 22 11.49 4.02 13.34
C ASP A 22 11.83 3.28 12.05
N THR A 23 12.86 2.45 12.11
CA THR A 23 13.22 1.60 10.98
C THR A 23 12.15 0.51 10.78
N PRO A 24 12.06 -0.07 9.58
CA PRO A 24 11.15 -1.19 9.36
C PRO A 24 11.35 -2.34 10.34
N ASP A 25 12.61 -2.66 10.68
CA ASP A 25 12.90 -3.74 11.65
C ASP A 25 12.35 -3.41 13.03
N GLU A 26 12.47 -2.16 13.48
CA GLU A 26 11.92 -1.73 14.76
C GLU A 26 10.39 -1.83 14.77
N ILE A 27 9.74 -1.42 13.67
CA ILE A 27 8.28 -1.53 13.55
C ILE A 27 7.84 -2.99 13.61
N ILE A 28 8.55 -3.87 12.92
CA ILE A 28 8.26 -5.31 12.94
C ILE A 28 8.39 -5.88 14.35
N GLU A 29 9.46 -5.53 15.07
CA GLU A 29 9.68 -6.03 16.43
C GLU A 29 8.55 -5.62 17.38
N VAL A 30 8.11 -4.37 17.29
CA VAL A 30 6.97 -3.89 18.09
C VAL A 30 5.69 -4.64 17.72
N ALA A 31 5.46 -4.84 16.44
CA ALA A 31 4.26 -5.56 15.96
C ALA A 31 4.24 -7.01 16.44
N LYS A 32 5.40 -7.67 16.49
CA LYS A 32 5.49 -9.05 16.96
C LYS A 32 5.12 -9.21 18.43
N GLU A 33 5.25 -8.16 19.21
CA GLU A 33 4.87 -8.17 20.63
C GLU A 33 3.34 -8.19 20.81
N ASN A 34 2.59 -7.81 19.78
CA ASN A 34 1.14 -7.78 19.84
C ASN A 34 0.59 -9.08 19.27
N GLU A 35 -0.05 -9.89 20.15
CA GLU A 35 -0.58 -11.21 19.79
C GLU A 35 -1.68 -11.15 18.71
N GLU A 36 -2.31 -9.98 18.52
CA GLU A 36 -3.34 -9.83 17.52
C GLU A 36 -2.77 -9.75 16.10
N PHE A 37 -1.48 -9.44 15.96
CA PHE A 37 -0.83 -9.39 14.65
C PHE A 37 -0.15 -10.72 14.31
N LEU A 38 -0.43 -11.18 13.10
CA LEU A 38 0.19 -12.39 12.57
C LEU A 38 1.29 -11.94 11.59
N ILE A 39 2.53 -11.94 12.07
CA ILE A 39 3.67 -11.48 11.27
C ILE A 39 4.47 -12.69 10.80
N ASN A 40 4.33 -13.02 9.52
CA ASN A 40 5.11 -14.10 8.90
C ASN A 40 6.09 -13.51 7.87
N ASP A 41 6.89 -14.36 7.24
CA ASP A 41 7.90 -13.91 6.27
C ASP A 41 7.28 -13.20 5.06
N ASP A 42 6.09 -13.60 4.63
CA ASP A 42 5.42 -12.96 3.51
C ASP A 42 4.99 -11.54 3.87
N VAL A 43 4.47 -11.34 5.08
CA VAL A 43 4.11 -10.00 5.57
C VAL A 43 5.34 -9.11 5.63
N ILE A 44 6.44 -9.63 6.19
CA ILE A 44 7.70 -8.89 6.32
C ILE A 44 8.23 -8.48 4.95
N SER A 45 8.26 -9.43 4.01
CA SER A 45 8.75 -9.19 2.66
C SER A 45 7.95 -8.11 1.95
N MET A 46 6.63 -8.18 2.05
CA MET A 46 5.73 -7.22 1.41
C MET A 46 5.85 -5.83 2.04
N PHE A 47 5.95 -5.75 3.36
CA PHE A 47 6.15 -4.50 4.07
C PHE A 47 7.50 -3.87 3.72
N LYS A 48 8.58 -4.60 3.91
CA LYS A 48 9.94 -4.10 3.62
C LYS A 48 10.12 -3.73 2.16
N GLY A 49 9.58 -4.54 1.25
CA GLY A 49 9.65 -4.26 -0.17
C GLY A 49 8.98 -2.93 -0.52
N THR A 50 7.79 -2.69 0.04
CA THR A 50 7.07 -1.43 -0.18
C THR A 50 7.87 -0.24 0.34
N ILE A 51 8.40 -0.34 1.57
CA ILE A 51 9.17 0.75 2.17
C ILE A 51 10.45 1.02 1.38
N GLU A 52 11.12 -0.02 0.90
CA GLU A 52 12.32 0.14 0.08
C GLU A 52 12.06 0.94 -1.20
N LYS A 53 10.87 0.81 -1.77
CA LYS A 53 10.48 1.48 -3.01
C LYS A 53 9.63 2.73 -2.78
N ILE A 54 9.52 3.20 -1.54
CA ILE A 54 8.56 4.26 -1.19
C ILE A 54 8.79 5.57 -1.95
N SER A 55 10.04 5.94 -2.24
CA SER A 55 10.34 7.17 -2.97
C SER A 55 9.83 7.12 -4.40
N GLU A 56 10.05 6.01 -5.09
CA GLU A 56 9.58 5.79 -6.45
C GLU A 56 8.05 5.71 -6.49
N ILE A 57 7.46 5.05 -5.49
CA ILE A 57 6.01 4.92 -5.35
C ILE A 57 5.38 6.30 -5.12
N LYS A 58 6.00 7.13 -4.28
CA LYS A 58 5.53 8.50 -4.03
C LYS A 58 5.46 9.30 -5.32
N GLU A 59 6.47 9.18 -6.18
CA GLU A 59 6.47 9.86 -7.47
C GLU A 59 5.30 9.41 -8.34
N LYS A 60 4.99 8.11 -8.34
CA LYS A 60 3.85 7.58 -9.09
C LYS A 60 2.53 8.12 -8.54
N ILE A 61 2.33 8.07 -7.23
CA ILE A 61 1.11 8.59 -6.62
C ILE A 61 0.94 10.07 -6.97
N SER A 62 2.00 10.85 -6.84
CA SER A 62 1.96 12.28 -7.13
C SER A 62 1.62 12.57 -8.59
N LYS A 63 2.11 11.75 -9.50
CA LYS A 63 1.84 11.89 -10.94
C LYS A 63 0.34 11.79 -11.26
N TYR A 64 -0.36 10.89 -10.60
CA TYR A 64 -1.79 10.65 -10.88
C TYR A 64 -2.73 11.41 -9.95
N SER A 65 -2.20 12.07 -8.92
CA SER A 65 -2.98 12.89 -7.99
C SER A 65 -2.92 14.36 -8.41
N GLU A 66 -3.62 14.68 -9.50
CA GLU A 66 -3.56 16.02 -10.07
C GLU A 66 -4.20 17.10 -9.20
N LYS A 67 -5.26 16.74 -8.45
CA LYS A 67 -6.05 17.70 -7.67
C LYS A 67 -5.62 17.82 -6.22
N ARG A 68 -4.72 16.98 -5.76
CA ARG A 68 -4.35 16.91 -4.34
C ARG A 68 -2.86 16.63 -4.22
N GLN A 69 -2.16 17.47 -3.44
CA GLN A 69 -0.74 17.24 -3.15
C GLN A 69 -0.58 15.99 -2.30
N TYR A 70 0.52 15.28 -2.50
CA TYR A 70 0.82 14.05 -1.77
C TYR A 70 0.67 14.23 -0.26
N GLU A 71 1.20 15.32 0.28
CA GLU A 71 1.17 15.61 1.72
C GLU A 71 -0.23 15.84 2.26
N ARG A 72 -1.22 16.06 1.39
CA ARG A 72 -2.62 16.25 1.77
C ARG A 72 -3.47 15.01 1.59
N ILE A 73 -2.92 13.96 0.99
CA ILE A 73 -3.63 12.69 0.86
C ILE A 73 -3.64 12.02 2.24
N PRO A 74 -4.81 11.55 2.72
CA PRO A 74 -4.85 10.83 3.99
C PRO A 74 -3.85 9.67 4.01
N LYS A 75 -3.15 9.50 5.13
CA LYS A 75 -2.10 8.47 5.24
C LYS A 75 -2.63 7.06 5.03
N VAL A 76 -3.89 6.79 5.40
CA VAL A 76 -4.48 5.49 5.14
C VAL A 76 -4.56 5.22 3.63
N ASN A 77 -4.89 6.24 2.84
CA ASN A 77 -4.92 6.12 1.39
C ASN A 77 -3.52 5.95 0.80
N ILE A 78 -2.54 6.68 1.35
CA ILE A 78 -1.13 6.51 0.94
C ILE A 78 -0.67 5.08 1.18
N ALA A 79 -1.00 4.50 2.33
CA ALA A 79 -0.60 3.13 2.64
C ALA A 79 -1.23 2.13 1.65
N ILE A 80 -2.51 2.28 1.36
CA ILE A 80 -3.22 1.41 0.41
C ILE A 80 -2.61 1.53 -0.99
N LEU A 81 -2.45 2.76 -1.46
CA LEU A 81 -1.88 3.04 -2.78
C LEU A 81 -0.45 2.52 -2.90
N SER A 82 0.34 2.71 -1.85
CA SER A 82 1.74 2.29 -1.85
C SER A 82 1.87 0.78 -1.98
N LEU A 83 1.07 0.03 -1.24
CA LEU A 83 1.09 -1.43 -1.31
C LEU A 83 0.66 -1.92 -2.70
N ALA A 84 -0.42 -1.34 -3.22
CA ALA A 84 -0.95 -1.74 -4.54
C ALA A 84 0.08 -1.47 -5.65
N ILE A 85 0.69 -0.30 -5.64
CA ILE A 85 1.69 0.06 -6.65
C ILE A 85 2.93 -0.81 -6.52
N TYR A 86 3.35 -1.10 -5.27
CA TYR A 86 4.46 -2.03 -5.06
C TYR A 86 4.17 -3.38 -5.69
N GLU A 87 3.01 -3.96 -5.40
CA GLU A 87 2.67 -5.27 -5.96
C GLU A 87 2.59 -5.23 -7.49
N ALA A 88 1.99 -4.18 -8.04
CA ALA A 88 1.82 -4.06 -9.49
C ALA A 88 3.15 -3.88 -10.22
N MET A 89 4.12 -3.17 -9.63
CA MET A 89 5.38 -2.84 -10.30
C MET A 89 6.52 -3.80 -10.01
N TYR A 90 6.58 -4.35 -8.81
CA TYR A 90 7.76 -5.05 -8.34
C TYR A 90 7.53 -6.52 -8.00
N THR A 91 6.34 -7.03 -8.26
CA THR A 91 6.03 -8.46 -8.08
C THR A 91 5.36 -9.01 -9.34
N GLU A 92 5.09 -10.31 -9.35
CA GLU A 92 4.40 -10.97 -10.47
C GLU A 92 2.89 -10.71 -10.48
N MET A 93 2.36 -9.97 -9.51
CA MET A 93 0.93 -9.74 -9.42
C MET A 93 0.41 -8.89 -10.59
N PRO A 94 -0.65 -9.34 -11.31
CA PRO A 94 -1.24 -8.52 -12.35
C PRO A 94 -1.79 -7.19 -11.79
N ILE A 95 -1.66 -6.12 -12.55
CA ILE A 95 -2.11 -4.79 -12.14
C ILE A 95 -3.58 -4.79 -11.70
N ASN A 96 -4.46 -5.42 -12.50
CA ASN A 96 -5.89 -5.44 -12.17
C ASN A 96 -6.17 -6.18 -10.86
N ALA A 97 -5.42 -7.22 -10.56
CA ALA A 97 -5.56 -7.94 -9.30
C ALA A 97 -5.10 -7.08 -8.13
N ALA A 98 -3.99 -6.35 -8.28
CA ALA A 98 -3.50 -5.44 -7.25
C ALA A 98 -4.53 -4.35 -6.95
N ILE A 99 -5.17 -3.80 -7.98
CA ILE A 99 -6.20 -2.78 -7.82
C ILE A 99 -7.42 -3.35 -7.08
N SER A 100 -7.88 -4.54 -7.46
CA SER A 100 -9.02 -5.19 -6.81
C SER A 100 -8.77 -5.41 -5.32
N GLU A 101 -7.57 -5.88 -4.96
CA GLU A 101 -7.21 -6.08 -3.55
C GLU A 101 -7.15 -4.76 -2.79
N ALA A 102 -6.61 -3.71 -3.41
CA ALA A 102 -6.55 -2.39 -2.80
C ALA A 102 -7.95 -1.84 -2.52
N VAL A 103 -8.89 -2.02 -3.44
CA VAL A 103 -10.27 -1.56 -3.26
C VAL A 103 -10.93 -2.31 -2.10
N ILE A 104 -10.67 -3.60 -1.95
CA ILE A 104 -11.20 -4.38 -0.82
C ILE A 104 -10.71 -3.80 0.51
N ILE A 105 -9.41 -3.53 0.62
CA ILE A 105 -8.85 -2.92 1.83
C ILE A 105 -9.46 -1.53 2.07
N ALA A 106 -9.57 -0.73 1.02
CA ALA A 106 -10.15 0.62 1.14
C ALA A 106 -11.58 0.58 1.67
N LYS A 107 -12.39 -0.37 1.21
CA LYS A 107 -13.77 -0.53 1.69
C LYS A 107 -13.82 -0.90 3.17
N ASP A 108 -12.86 -1.66 3.66
CA ASP A 108 -12.82 -2.09 5.06
C ASP A 108 -12.29 -0.99 6.00
N TYR A 109 -11.43 -0.11 5.53
CA TYR A 109 -10.69 0.81 6.38
C TYR A 109 -10.97 2.30 6.13
N THR A 110 -11.71 2.64 5.07
CA THR A 110 -11.93 4.05 4.71
C THR A 110 -13.40 4.32 4.36
N TYR A 111 -13.69 5.58 4.00
CA TYR A 111 -15.02 6.00 3.58
C TYR A 111 -15.17 5.87 2.06
N ASP A 112 -16.42 5.88 1.58
CA ASP A 112 -16.73 5.74 0.15
C ASP A 112 -15.99 6.74 -0.73
N SER A 113 -15.81 7.97 -0.26
CA SER A 113 -15.08 9.00 -1.00
C SER A 113 -13.60 8.64 -1.16
N ASP A 114 -13.02 7.99 -0.14
CA ASP A 114 -11.63 7.52 -0.20
C ASP A 114 -11.50 6.33 -1.15
N VAL A 115 -12.46 5.42 -1.13
CA VAL A 115 -12.49 4.28 -2.06
C VAL A 115 -12.49 4.79 -3.50
N SER A 116 -13.31 5.79 -3.81
CA SER A 116 -13.36 6.41 -5.14
C SER A 116 -12.03 7.06 -5.52
N PHE A 117 -11.40 7.75 -4.58
CA PHE A 117 -10.10 8.39 -4.79
C PHE A 117 -9.02 7.35 -5.10
N VAL A 118 -8.92 6.31 -4.27
CA VAL A 118 -7.96 5.22 -4.46
C VAL A 118 -8.16 4.56 -5.82
N ASN A 119 -9.40 4.23 -6.15
CA ASN A 119 -9.73 3.60 -7.42
C ASN A 119 -9.37 4.50 -8.61
N GLY A 120 -9.59 5.81 -8.48
CA GLY A 120 -9.25 6.78 -9.52
C GLY A 120 -7.74 6.85 -9.79
N ILE A 121 -6.94 6.92 -8.73
CA ILE A 121 -5.47 6.94 -8.84
C ILE A 121 -4.96 5.65 -9.48
N LEU A 122 -5.42 4.50 -8.98
CA LEU A 122 -4.96 3.20 -9.49
C LEU A 122 -5.46 2.94 -10.91
N GLY A 123 -6.65 3.45 -11.25
CA GLY A 123 -7.15 3.39 -12.62
C GLY A 123 -6.26 4.16 -13.59
N ALA A 124 -5.88 5.38 -13.22
CA ALA A 124 -4.96 6.18 -14.03
C ALA A 124 -3.58 5.50 -14.15
N PHE A 125 -3.09 4.96 -13.04
CA PHE A 125 -1.85 4.18 -13.03
C PHE A 125 -1.90 3.01 -14.02
N SER A 126 -3.01 2.27 -14.02
CA SER A 126 -3.16 1.08 -14.87
C SER A 126 -3.24 1.41 -16.36
N ARG A 127 -3.75 2.59 -16.69
CA ARG A 127 -3.89 3.03 -18.09
C ARG A 127 -2.61 3.63 -18.66
N ASP A 128 -1.64 3.94 -17.84
CA ASP A 128 -0.37 4.51 -18.29
C ASP A 128 0.52 3.38 -18.83
N PRO A 129 0.86 3.41 -20.15
CA PRO A 129 1.69 2.37 -20.74
C PRO A 129 3.06 2.19 -20.06
N GLU A 130 3.57 3.25 -19.44
CA GLU A 130 4.84 3.21 -18.71
C GLU A 130 4.83 2.16 -17.60
N ASN A 131 3.66 1.86 -17.03
CA ASN A 131 3.52 0.93 -15.91
C ASN A 131 3.23 -0.50 -16.34
N ASN A 132 3.07 -0.76 -17.62
CA ASN A 132 2.81 -2.12 -18.12
C ASN A 132 4.09 -2.95 -18.06
N LYS A 133 3.95 -4.16 -17.51
CA LYS A 133 5.06 -5.11 -17.39
C LYS A 133 5.38 -5.77 -18.74
#